data_1c8e87d7a9e4477f832e70ee56f91dbd
#
_entry.id   1c8e87d7a9e4477f832e70ee56f91dbd
#
_cell.length_a   1.000
_cell.length_b   1.000
_cell.length_c   1.000
_cell.angle_alpha   90.00
_cell.angle_beta   90.00
_cell.angle_gamma   90.00
#
_symmetry.space_group_name_H-M   'P 1'
#
loop_
_entity.id
_entity.type
_entity.pdbx_description
1 polymer ?
#
loop_
_entity_poly.entity_id
_entity_poly.type
_entity_poly.pdbx_seq_one_letter_code
_entity_poly.pdbx_strand_id
1 'polypeptide(L)'
;MTKNLFKLILFTTIITPTLAVGQLPPKQIKESGQWVAFKYGQNKDKVCYVSSIPIKMTGKYKKRGQSYIMISHRPSDKPPTLNVFEHRAGYTYKKGSEVTVEIGSQKFRLYTSADSAWAKDSKTDENLVRSMIKGNKLVLRGTSNRGTKTVDTYSLSGFTATFRASAKACKLKKTL
;
A
#
# COMPACT_ATOMS: atom_id res chain seq x y z
N MET A 1 55.17 -47.52 31.42
CA MET A 1 55.00 -46.88 30.08
C MET A 1 53.57 -47.11 29.62
N THR A 2 52.68 -46.18 29.93
CA THR A 2 51.23 -46.26 29.56
C THR A 2 50.94 -45.15 28.52
N LYS A 3 50.61 -45.62 27.31
CA LYS A 3 50.26 -44.73 26.17
C LYS A 3 48.77 -44.34 26.28
N ASN A 4 48.50 -43.08 26.60
CA ASN A 4 47.16 -42.50 26.53
C ASN A 4 46.81 -42.21 25.04
N LEU A 5 45.78 -42.94 24.54
CA LEU A 5 45.23 -42.72 23.21
C LEU A 5 44.11 -41.68 23.31
N PHE A 6 44.38 -40.44 22.90
CA PHE A 6 43.37 -39.37 22.83
C PHE A 6 42.50 -39.60 21.60
N LYS A 7 41.24 -40.02 21.77
CA LYS A 7 40.25 -40.11 20.70
C LYS A 7 39.75 -38.70 20.38
N LEU A 8 40.13 -38.18 19.23
CA LEU A 8 39.57 -36.93 18.67
C LEU A 8 38.19 -37.24 18.07
N ILE A 9 37.14 -36.73 18.78
CA ILE A 9 35.77 -36.84 18.27
C ILE A 9 35.54 -35.65 17.32
N LEU A 10 35.45 -35.92 16.02
CA LEU A 10 35.14 -34.93 15.00
C LEU A 10 33.62 -34.70 15.03
N PHE A 11 33.20 -33.52 15.57
CA PHE A 11 31.80 -33.08 15.47
C PHE A 11 31.55 -32.52 14.07
N THR A 12 30.95 -33.31 13.19
CA THR A 12 30.44 -32.79 11.90
C THR A 12 29.14 -32.03 12.13
N THR A 13 29.20 -30.71 12.09
CA THR A 13 28.02 -29.84 12.06
C THR A 13 27.32 -29.96 10.72
N ILE A 14 26.18 -30.61 10.71
CA ILE A 14 25.29 -30.69 9.54
C ILE A 14 24.60 -29.31 9.42
N ILE A 15 25.06 -28.47 8.50
CA ILE A 15 24.38 -27.20 8.11
C ILE A 15 23.22 -27.62 7.19
N THR A 16 22.01 -27.68 7.76
CA THR A 16 20.79 -27.82 6.95
C THR A 16 20.48 -26.49 6.26
N PRO A 17 20.39 -26.45 4.90
CA PRO A 17 19.98 -25.23 4.22
C PRO A 17 18.51 -24.96 4.56
N THR A 18 18.24 -23.85 5.25
CA THR A 18 16.89 -23.32 5.43
C THR A 18 16.42 -22.82 4.07
N LEU A 19 15.51 -23.53 3.43
CA LEU A 19 14.80 -23.04 2.24
C LEU A 19 13.99 -21.81 2.64
N ALA A 20 14.47 -20.64 2.27
CA ALA A 20 13.68 -19.42 2.35
C ALA A 20 12.45 -19.61 1.45
N VAL A 21 11.27 -19.74 2.05
CA VAL A 21 10.00 -19.74 1.32
C VAL A 21 9.81 -18.35 0.73
N GLY A 22 10.28 -18.16 -0.50
CA GLY A 22 10.12 -16.92 -1.26
C GLY A 22 8.63 -16.66 -1.45
N GLN A 23 8.14 -15.53 -0.92
CA GLN A 23 6.77 -15.10 -1.17
C GLN A 23 6.61 -14.79 -2.65
N LEU A 24 5.60 -15.39 -3.28
CA LEU A 24 5.30 -15.15 -4.70
C LEU A 24 4.98 -13.65 -4.91
N PRO A 25 5.45 -13.05 -6.02
CA PRO A 25 5.15 -11.65 -6.32
C PRO A 25 3.64 -11.42 -6.47
N PRO A 26 3.16 -10.17 -6.25
CA PRO A 26 1.77 -9.82 -6.50
C PRO A 26 1.35 -10.16 -7.92
N LYS A 27 0.21 -10.85 -8.08
CA LYS A 27 -0.36 -11.17 -9.39
C LYS A 27 -1.25 -10.02 -9.84
N GLN A 28 -0.95 -9.44 -11.01
CA GLN A 28 -1.83 -8.48 -11.66
C GLN A 28 -3.14 -9.15 -12.08
N ILE A 29 -4.27 -8.47 -11.83
CA ILE A 29 -5.62 -8.97 -12.13
C ILE A 29 -6.23 -8.18 -13.30
N LYS A 30 -6.10 -6.86 -13.25
CA LYS A 30 -6.70 -5.94 -14.21
C LYS A 30 -5.93 -4.63 -14.23
N GLU A 31 -5.86 -4.04 -15.42
CA GLU A 31 -5.39 -2.68 -15.65
C GLU A 31 -6.48 -1.87 -16.35
N SER A 32 -6.63 -0.61 -15.99
CA SER A 32 -7.54 0.34 -16.62
C SER A 32 -7.09 1.77 -16.34
N GLY A 33 -6.82 2.56 -17.37
CA GLY A 33 -6.25 3.90 -17.23
C GLY A 33 -4.92 3.86 -16.49
N GLN A 34 -4.79 4.66 -15.43
CA GLN A 34 -3.60 4.70 -14.57
C GLN A 34 -3.68 3.74 -13.38
N TRP A 35 -4.72 2.91 -13.29
CA TRP A 35 -4.97 2.01 -12.16
C TRP A 35 -4.69 0.57 -12.52
N VAL A 36 -4.05 -0.13 -11.60
CA VAL A 36 -3.77 -1.58 -11.71
C VAL A 36 -4.27 -2.27 -10.47
N ALA A 37 -5.01 -3.37 -10.66
CA ALA A 37 -5.48 -4.25 -9.59
C ALA A 37 -4.55 -5.45 -9.43
N PHE A 38 -4.26 -5.81 -8.18
CA PHE A 38 -3.38 -6.92 -7.81
C PHE A 38 -4.03 -7.83 -6.78
N LYS A 39 -3.57 -9.07 -6.77
CA LYS A 39 -3.79 -10.03 -5.70
C LYS A 39 -2.45 -10.55 -5.20
N TYR A 40 -2.28 -10.59 -3.88
CA TYR A 40 -1.11 -11.11 -3.20
C TYR A 40 -1.53 -12.12 -2.12
N GLY A 41 -0.66 -13.10 -1.84
CA GLY A 41 -0.91 -14.10 -0.83
C GLY A 41 -2.06 -15.08 -1.16
N GLN A 42 -2.30 -16.00 -0.25
CA GLN A 42 -3.35 -17.02 -0.36
C GLN A 42 -4.05 -17.20 1.00
N ASN A 43 -5.25 -17.79 0.98
CA ASN A 43 -6.01 -18.12 2.18
C ASN A 43 -6.13 -16.93 3.16
N LYS A 44 -5.68 -17.10 4.40
CA LYS A 44 -5.71 -16.07 5.45
C LYS A 44 -4.83 -14.84 5.17
N ASP A 45 -3.77 -15.01 4.37
CA ASP A 45 -2.83 -13.93 4.05
C ASP A 45 -3.17 -13.22 2.73
N LYS A 46 -4.37 -13.49 2.17
CA LYS A 46 -4.79 -12.87 0.92
C LYS A 46 -5.04 -11.39 1.10
N VAL A 47 -4.36 -10.60 0.26
CA VAL A 47 -4.56 -9.16 0.09
C VAL A 47 -4.92 -8.88 -1.36
N CYS A 48 -5.98 -8.09 -1.61
CA CYS A 48 -6.27 -7.56 -2.93
C CYS A 48 -6.21 -6.05 -2.85
N TYR A 49 -5.60 -5.42 -3.84
CA TYR A 49 -5.45 -3.98 -3.83
C TYR A 49 -5.45 -3.40 -5.24
N VAL A 50 -5.71 -2.13 -5.33
CA VAL A 50 -5.49 -1.33 -6.52
C VAL A 50 -4.46 -0.26 -6.22
N SER A 51 -3.64 0.07 -7.22
CA SER A 51 -2.63 1.11 -7.08
C SER A 51 -2.57 1.99 -8.32
N SER A 52 -2.16 3.24 -8.13
CA SER A 52 -1.93 4.21 -9.20
C SER A 52 -0.80 5.15 -8.83
N ILE A 53 -0.09 5.62 -9.84
CA ILE A 53 0.91 6.69 -9.73
C ILE A 53 0.27 8.05 -10.12
N PRO A 54 0.79 9.19 -9.60
CA PRO A 54 0.26 10.50 -9.96
C PRO A 54 0.56 10.83 -11.43
N ILE A 55 -0.40 11.49 -12.09
CA ILE A 55 -0.20 12.05 -13.45
C ILE A 55 0.53 13.39 -13.42
N LYS A 56 0.61 14.04 -12.26
CA LYS A 56 1.35 15.27 -12.04
C LYS A 56 1.83 15.36 -10.59
N MET A 57 3.09 15.72 -10.41
CA MET A 57 3.71 16.01 -9.11
C MET A 57 4.32 17.41 -9.13
N THR A 58 4.01 18.24 -8.12
CA THR A 58 4.58 19.57 -7.98
C THR A 58 5.09 19.82 -6.57
N GLY A 59 6.09 20.71 -6.45
CA GLY A 59 6.73 21.10 -5.19
C GLY A 59 8.17 21.56 -5.46
N LYS A 60 8.74 22.35 -4.54
CA LYS A 60 10.14 22.81 -4.63
C LYS A 60 11.09 21.73 -4.04
N TYR A 61 11.25 20.62 -4.74
CA TYR A 61 12.17 19.52 -4.36
C TYR A 61 13.18 19.25 -5.48
N LYS A 62 14.43 18.91 -5.11
CA LYS A 62 15.49 18.51 -6.07
C LYS A 62 15.35 17.04 -6.47
N LYS A 63 14.99 16.16 -5.52
CA LYS A 63 14.82 14.71 -5.73
C LYS A 63 13.65 14.22 -4.87
N ARG A 64 12.85 13.30 -5.42
CA ARG A 64 11.73 12.65 -4.75
C ARG A 64 11.66 11.19 -5.20
N GLY A 65 11.37 10.27 -4.30
CA GLY A 65 11.08 8.89 -4.63
C GLY A 65 9.72 8.72 -5.31
N GLN A 66 9.37 7.49 -5.62
CA GLN A 66 8.10 7.16 -6.25
C GLN A 66 6.93 7.45 -5.30
N SER A 67 5.92 8.16 -5.81
CA SER A 67 4.65 8.41 -5.12
C SER A 67 3.57 7.51 -5.70
N TYR A 68 2.67 6.99 -4.85
CA TYR A 68 1.52 6.21 -5.30
C TYR A 68 0.38 6.22 -4.28
N ILE A 69 -0.82 5.92 -4.74
CA ILE A 69 -1.98 5.58 -3.93
C ILE A 69 -2.21 4.07 -4.00
N MET A 70 -2.63 3.48 -2.89
CA MET A 70 -3.09 2.10 -2.80
C MET A 70 -4.41 2.04 -2.04
N ILE A 71 -5.38 1.27 -2.55
CA ILE A 71 -6.60 0.89 -1.82
C ILE A 71 -6.58 -0.61 -1.62
N SER A 72 -6.54 -1.06 -0.38
CA SER A 72 -6.37 -2.48 -0.05
C SER A 72 -7.53 -3.10 0.72
N HIS A 73 -7.64 -4.42 0.57
CA HIS A 73 -8.59 -5.28 1.27
C HIS A 73 -7.88 -6.50 1.85
N ARG A 74 -8.09 -6.76 3.13
CA ARG A 74 -7.69 -7.96 3.86
C ARG A 74 -8.93 -8.63 4.44
N PRO A 75 -9.63 -9.45 3.66
CA PRO A 75 -10.92 -10.03 4.07
C PRO A 75 -10.82 -11.06 5.20
N SER A 76 -9.62 -11.59 5.45
CA SER A 76 -9.38 -12.59 6.49
C SER A 76 -9.04 -12.00 7.86
N ASP A 77 -8.85 -10.69 7.96
CA ASP A 77 -8.67 -10.00 9.23
C ASP A 77 -9.95 -10.15 10.08
N LYS A 78 -9.82 -10.04 11.39
CA LYS A 78 -10.94 -10.13 12.33
C LYS A 78 -10.97 -8.89 13.25
N PRO A 79 -11.83 -7.91 12.96
CA PRO A 79 -12.78 -7.82 11.83
C PRO A 79 -12.06 -7.60 10.48
N PRO A 80 -12.75 -7.88 9.33
CA PRO A 80 -12.16 -7.66 8.01
C PRO A 80 -11.72 -6.21 7.80
N THR A 81 -10.50 -6.03 7.30
CA THR A 81 -9.93 -4.72 6.98
C THR A 81 -10.18 -4.42 5.50
N LEU A 82 -11.08 -3.47 5.21
CA LEU A 82 -11.56 -3.21 3.87
C LEU A 82 -11.41 -1.73 3.49
N ASN A 83 -11.20 -1.47 2.19
CA ASN A 83 -11.14 -0.14 1.59
C ASN A 83 -10.04 0.78 2.13
N VAL A 84 -8.98 0.23 2.73
CA VAL A 84 -7.93 1.02 3.37
C VAL A 84 -7.20 1.85 2.34
N PHE A 85 -7.30 3.17 2.47
CA PHE A 85 -6.57 4.13 1.66
C PHE A 85 -5.18 4.36 2.25
N GLU A 86 -4.17 4.21 1.41
CA GLU A 86 -2.79 4.59 1.69
C GLU A 86 -2.27 5.49 0.57
N HIS A 87 -1.62 6.58 0.95
CA HIS A 87 -0.76 7.33 0.03
C HIS A 87 0.69 7.24 0.49
N ARG A 88 1.57 6.80 -0.39
CA ARG A 88 3.03 6.92 -0.23
C ARG A 88 3.56 8.11 -0.97
N ALA A 89 4.29 8.96 -0.24
CA ALA A 89 4.69 10.26 -0.77
C ALA A 89 6.00 10.23 -1.57
N GLY A 90 6.85 9.20 -1.39
CA GLY A 90 8.22 9.20 -1.90
C GLY A 90 9.18 10.14 -1.13
N TYR A 91 8.76 10.60 0.05
CA TYR A 91 9.54 11.34 1.04
C TYR A 91 8.92 11.12 2.43
N THR A 92 9.69 11.35 3.49
CA THR A 92 9.17 11.34 4.87
C THR A 92 8.34 12.61 5.12
N TYR A 93 7.11 12.45 5.58
CA TYR A 93 6.24 13.56 5.97
C TYR A 93 6.78 14.33 7.18
N LYS A 94 6.42 15.61 7.30
CA LYS A 94 6.67 16.40 8.50
C LYS A 94 5.90 15.77 9.67
N LYS A 95 6.60 15.51 10.78
CA LYS A 95 5.99 14.92 11.99
C LYS A 95 4.78 15.73 12.45
N GLY A 96 3.67 15.06 12.72
CA GLY A 96 2.41 15.68 13.15
C GLY A 96 1.68 16.49 12.08
N SER A 97 2.13 16.44 10.80
CA SER A 97 1.38 17.07 9.71
C SER A 97 0.25 16.17 9.23
N GLU A 98 -0.75 16.78 8.62
CA GLU A 98 -1.81 16.09 7.91
C GLU A 98 -1.62 16.21 6.39
N VAL A 99 -2.18 15.25 5.67
CA VAL A 99 -2.37 15.31 4.22
C VAL A 99 -3.81 15.62 3.92
N THR A 100 -4.05 16.54 2.98
CA THR A 100 -5.39 16.84 2.47
C THR A 100 -5.60 16.14 1.13
N VAL A 101 -6.71 15.40 1.00
CA VAL A 101 -7.18 14.80 -0.26
C VAL A 101 -8.43 15.55 -0.70
N GLU A 102 -8.46 16.02 -1.96
CA GLU A 102 -9.56 16.74 -2.58
C GLU A 102 -10.08 15.95 -3.80
N ILE A 103 -11.39 15.67 -3.82
CA ILE A 103 -12.09 14.98 -4.93
C ILE A 103 -13.39 15.74 -5.19
N GLY A 104 -13.49 16.48 -6.30
CA GLY A 104 -14.60 17.38 -6.53
C GLY A 104 -14.71 18.41 -5.40
N SER A 105 -15.88 18.51 -4.77
CA SER A 105 -16.11 19.36 -3.59
C SER A 105 -15.77 18.69 -2.25
N GLN A 106 -15.46 17.39 -2.25
CA GLN A 106 -15.16 16.64 -1.02
C GLN A 106 -13.70 16.83 -0.62
N LYS A 107 -13.48 16.99 0.69
CA LYS A 107 -12.16 17.16 1.29
C LYS A 107 -11.99 16.21 2.48
N PHE A 108 -10.89 15.46 2.49
CA PHE A 108 -10.53 14.50 3.53
C PHE A 108 -9.18 14.89 4.14
N ARG A 109 -9.02 14.61 5.44
CA ARG A 109 -7.74 14.75 6.15
C ARG A 109 -7.23 13.39 6.54
N LEU A 110 -5.95 13.15 6.27
CA LEU A 110 -5.25 11.92 6.57
C LEU A 110 -4.14 12.22 7.58
N TYR A 111 -3.95 11.35 8.55
CA TYR A 111 -2.77 11.42 9.40
C TYR A 111 -1.53 10.85 8.69
N THR A 112 -0.35 11.26 9.10
CA THR A 112 0.91 10.84 8.49
C THR A 112 1.75 9.99 9.45
N SER A 113 2.40 8.96 8.91
CA SER A 113 3.39 8.13 9.60
C SER A 113 4.52 7.81 8.62
N ALA A 114 5.74 8.19 8.95
CA ALA A 114 6.91 8.07 8.07
C ALA A 114 6.64 8.68 6.69
N ASP A 115 6.63 7.88 5.63
CA ASP A 115 6.40 8.29 4.23
C ASP A 115 4.95 8.04 3.76
N SER A 116 4.09 7.54 4.65
CA SER A 116 2.70 7.17 4.34
C SER A 116 1.68 8.08 5.01
N ALA A 117 0.51 8.22 4.38
CA ALA A 117 -0.66 8.90 4.91
C ALA A 117 -1.90 7.99 4.83
N TRP A 118 -2.72 7.99 5.90
CA TRP A 118 -3.82 7.07 6.12
C TRP A 118 -5.07 7.80 6.60
N ALA A 119 -6.24 7.26 6.27
CA ALA A 119 -7.49 7.69 6.90
C ALA A 119 -7.49 7.31 8.40
N LYS A 120 -8.13 8.13 9.22
CA LYS A 120 -8.17 7.94 10.67
C LYS A 120 -9.07 6.77 11.12
N ASP A 121 -10.01 6.37 10.29
CA ASP A 121 -10.99 5.33 10.57
C ASP A 121 -11.57 4.74 9.27
N SER A 122 -12.20 3.57 9.39
CA SER A 122 -12.82 2.85 8.25
C SER A 122 -13.96 3.61 7.59
N LYS A 123 -14.66 4.49 8.33
CA LYS A 123 -15.72 5.33 7.76
C LYS A 123 -15.15 6.39 6.83
N THR A 124 -14.02 6.97 7.19
CA THR A 124 -13.29 7.92 6.35
C THR A 124 -12.75 7.23 5.10
N ASP A 125 -12.18 6.02 5.23
CA ASP A 125 -11.75 5.18 4.11
C ASP A 125 -12.91 4.92 3.13
N GLU A 126 -14.06 4.48 3.65
CA GLU A 126 -15.24 4.20 2.84
C GLU A 126 -15.74 5.44 2.07
N ASN A 127 -15.84 6.59 2.75
CA ASN A 127 -16.30 7.84 2.14
C ASN A 127 -15.32 8.33 1.07
N LEU A 128 -14.01 8.16 1.30
CA LEU A 128 -12.97 8.52 0.35
C LEU A 128 -13.07 7.64 -0.91
N VAL A 129 -13.19 6.32 -0.75
CA VAL A 129 -13.35 5.40 -1.88
C VAL A 129 -14.66 5.66 -2.64
N ARG A 130 -15.77 5.95 -1.97
CA ARG A 130 -17.04 6.36 -2.62
C ARG A 130 -16.87 7.62 -3.45
N SER A 131 -16.11 8.59 -2.94
CA SER A 131 -15.80 9.82 -3.68
C SER A 131 -14.89 9.55 -4.88
N MET A 132 -13.93 8.62 -4.75
CA MET A 132 -13.08 8.18 -5.88
C MET A 132 -13.88 7.49 -6.99
N ILE A 133 -14.90 6.67 -6.64
CA ILE A 133 -15.78 6.00 -7.62
C ILE A 133 -16.56 7.02 -8.46
N LYS A 134 -16.96 8.15 -7.86
CA LYS A 134 -17.79 9.19 -8.50
C LYS A 134 -16.95 10.32 -9.13
N GLY A 135 -15.70 10.46 -8.73
CA GLY A 135 -14.83 11.56 -9.14
C GLY A 135 -14.03 11.26 -10.41
N ASN A 136 -13.50 12.32 -11.00
CA ASN A 136 -12.62 12.23 -12.18
C ASN A 136 -11.15 12.45 -11.85
N LYS A 137 -10.88 13.18 -10.77
CA LYS A 137 -9.54 13.62 -10.34
C LYS A 137 -9.46 13.66 -8.83
N LEU A 138 -8.31 13.24 -8.30
CA LEU A 138 -7.93 13.36 -6.90
C LEU A 138 -6.69 14.25 -6.81
N VAL A 139 -6.72 15.25 -5.92
CA VAL A 139 -5.57 16.11 -5.63
C VAL A 139 -5.17 15.90 -4.18
N LEU A 140 -3.89 15.62 -3.95
CA LEU A 140 -3.32 15.35 -2.65
C LEU A 140 -2.28 16.40 -2.31
N ARG A 141 -2.39 16.99 -1.11
CA ARG A 141 -1.47 18.03 -0.61
C ARG A 141 -0.80 17.57 0.66
N GLY A 142 0.52 17.58 0.67
CA GLY A 142 1.33 17.16 1.83
C GLY A 142 2.51 18.10 2.07
N THR A 143 3.20 17.87 3.20
CA THR A 143 4.41 18.61 3.56
C THR A 143 5.50 17.63 3.97
N SER A 144 6.67 17.71 3.35
CA SER A 144 7.81 16.88 3.71
C SER A 144 8.44 17.30 5.04
N ASN A 145 9.25 16.43 5.63
CA ASN A 145 10.04 16.70 6.84
C ASN A 145 11.01 17.89 6.66
N ARG A 146 11.34 18.26 5.42
CA ARG A 146 12.12 19.45 5.07
C ARG A 146 11.28 20.71 4.89
N GLY A 147 9.97 20.64 5.16
CA GLY A 147 9.03 21.77 5.00
C GLY A 147 8.56 22.01 3.56
N THR A 148 8.97 21.19 2.58
CA THR A 148 8.52 21.34 1.20
C THR A 148 7.04 20.96 1.06
N LYS A 149 6.21 21.90 0.62
CA LYS A 149 4.82 21.64 0.23
C LYS A 149 4.78 20.94 -1.11
N THR A 150 4.01 19.86 -1.22
CA THR A 150 3.84 19.07 -2.44
C THR A 150 2.39 18.95 -2.83
N VAL A 151 2.13 18.85 -4.13
CA VAL A 151 0.80 18.56 -4.67
C VAL A 151 0.92 17.46 -5.70
N ASP A 152 0.20 16.36 -5.46
CA ASP A 152 0.11 15.22 -6.36
C ASP A 152 -1.30 15.15 -6.94
N THR A 153 -1.40 14.96 -8.25
CA THR A 153 -2.67 14.83 -8.96
C THR A 153 -2.77 13.44 -9.56
N TYR A 154 -3.87 12.77 -9.31
CA TYR A 154 -4.19 11.44 -9.82
C TYR A 154 -5.42 11.49 -10.71
N SER A 155 -5.40 10.78 -11.84
CA SER A 155 -6.61 10.51 -12.62
C SER A 155 -7.39 9.41 -11.93
N LEU A 156 -8.71 9.55 -11.83
CA LEU A 156 -9.61 8.50 -11.35
C LEU A 156 -10.23 7.67 -12.49
N SER A 157 -9.85 7.97 -13.74
CA SER A 157 -10.23 7.14 -14.90
C SER A 157 -9.67 5.74 -14.73
N GLY A 158 -10.52 4.72 -14.81
CA GLY A 158 -10.17 3.32 -14.62
C GLY A 158 -10.26 2.82 -13.17
N PHE A 159 -10.31 3.71 -12.16
CA PHE A 159 -10.38 3.33 -10.75
C PHE A 159 -11.53 2.36 -10.45
N THR A 160 -12.76 2.71 -10.82
CA THR A 160 -13.94 1.88 -10.52
C THR A 160 -13.85 0.48 -11.12
N ALA A 161 -13.31 0.35 -12.33
CA ALA A 161 -13.17 -0.94 -13.01
C ALA A 161 -12.12 -1.84 -12.31
N THR A 162 -10.98 -1.29 -11.89
CA THR A 162 -9.92 -2.02 -11.19
C THR A 162 -10.31 -2.31 -9.74
N PHE A 163 -10.97 -1.37 -9.05
CA PHE A 163 -11.48 -1.55 -7.69
C PHE A 163 -12.49 -2.71 -7.62
N ARG A 164 -13.45 -2.80 -8.55
CA ARG A 164 -14.39 -3.92 -8.63
C ARG A 164 -13.68 -5.25 -8.91
N ALA A 165 -12.67 -5.25 -9.77
CA ALA A 165 -11.86 -6.45 -10.03
C ALA A 165 -11.11 -6.93 -8.78
N SER A 166 -10.51 -6.01 -8.01
CA SER A 166 -9.85 -6.27 -6.73
C SER A 166 -10.83 -6.86 -5.70
N ALA A 167 -11.99 -6.24 -5.51
CA ALA A 167 -13.03 -6.71 -4.61
C ALA A 167 -13.55 -8.11 -4.98
N LYS A 168 -13.78 -8.39 -6.28
CA LYS A 168 -14.14 -9.72 -6.79
C LYS A 168 -13.07 -10.76 -6.50
N ALA A 169 -11.78 -10.43 -6.72
CA ALA A 169 -10.66 -11.33 -6.45
C ALA A 169 -10.54 -11.69 -4.96
N CYS A 170 -10.89 -10.77 -4.06
CA CYS A 170 -10.99 -10.99 -2.63
C CYS A 170 -12.34 -11.56 -2.16
N LYS A 171 -13.28 -11.87 -3.07
CA LYS A 171 -14.61 -12.43 -2.78
C LYS A 171 -15.39 -11.59 -1.76
N LEU A 172 -15.28 -10.26 -1.86
CA LEU A 172 -16.03 -9.38 -0.97
C LEU A 172 -17.53 -9.49 -1.24
N LYS A 173 -18.33 -9.71 -0.19
CA LYS A 173 -19.79 -9.89 -0.29
C LYS A 173 -20.51 -8.60 -0.70
N LYS A 174 -19.93 -7.43 -0.39
CA LYS A 174 -20.48 -6.12 -0.71
C LYS A 174 -19.37 -5.19 -1.19
N THR A 175 -19.49 -4.64 -2.37
CA THR A 175 -18.66 -3.55 -2.89
C THR A 175 -19.41 -2.23 -2.72
N LEU A 176 -18.66 -1.13 -2.58
CA LEU A 176 -19.19 0.23 -2.50
C LEU A 176 -19.87 0.66 -3.80
#